data_a436b44c831e6ea45437d10f5964daac
#
_entry.id   a436b44c831e6ea45437d10f5964daac
#
_cell.length_a   1.000
_cell.length_b   1.000
_cell.length_c   1.000
_cell.angle_alpha   90.00
_cell.angle_beta   90.00
_cell.angle_gamma   90.00
#
_symmetry.space_group_name_H-M   'P 1'
#
loop_
_entity.id
_entity.type
_entity.pdbx_description
1 polymer ?
#
loop_
_entity_poly.entity_id
_entity_poly.type
_entity_poly.pdbx_seq_one_letter_code
_entity_poly.pdbx_strand_id
1 'polypeptide(L)'
;MIRTRVAFPAIVLLLSLSIPAAAQSQSLVDGPGAPPSTVAPHSPQAQPPSPAQSSTIVVRPDLTEEQMADLYMARKEYREASQLYKRLADQNPQNAVYLNKLGISLHQQAALGPALKYYERAVKIDPTYADAENNIGTIYYQRKKYGKAIKAYQKAITIRNDMPVLYSNLAYAYFEDKKFEQAIASFRQALALDPQLFERSGSRNGSILQDRTVGDRGKFYFLLAKSFAEAGNLDRCLIYLRKAKDEGYKELAAIKMDPSFAAVIKDPAIQEILAPRPEDTPQI
;
A
#
# COMPACT_ATOMS: atom_id res chain seq x y z
N MET A 1 39.74 13.70 -26.32
CA MET A 1 39.74 13.06 -24.98
C MET A 1 38.46 12.23 -24.83
N ILE A 2 38.61 10.93 -25.01
CA ILE A 2 37.51 9.95 -25.04
C ILE A 2 37.26 9.49 -23.60
N ARG A 3 36.07 9.74 -23.04
CA ARG A 3 35.64 9.18 -21.73
C ARG A 3 34.85 7.90 -21.96
N THR A 4 35.47 6.80 -21.69
CA THR A 4 34.92 5.44 -21.64
C THR A 4 33.92 5.35 -20.50
N ARG A 5 32.67 4.99 -20.82
CA ARG A 5 31.63 4.58 -19.86
C ARG A 5 31.84 3.10 -19.52
N VAL A 6 32.08 2.82 -18.25
CA VAL A 6 32.07 1.46 -17.72
C VAL A 6 30.64 1.10 -17.36
N ALA A 7 30.08 0.12 -18.06
CA ALA A 7 28.77 -0.47 -17.74
C ALA A 7 28.96 -1.60 -16.72
N PHE A 8 28.24 -1.55 -15.60
CA PHE A 8 28.12 -2.69 -14.69
C PHE A 8 26.90 -3.51 -15.06
N PRO A 9 27.01 -4.83 -15.14
CA PRO A 9 25.86 -5.69 -15.40
C PRO A 9 25.03 -5.90 -14.15
N ALA A 10 23.71 -5.71 -14.28
CA ALA A 10 22.74 -6.06 -13.26
C ALA A 10 22.61 -7.59 -13.19
N ILE A 11 22.96 -8.17 -12.05
CA ILE A 11 22.72 -9.60 -11.76
C ILE A 11 21.27 -9.70 -11.25
N VAL A 12 20.39 -10.22 -12.12
CA VAL A 12 19.02 -10.64 -11.75
C VAL A 12 19.11 -12.05 -11.21
N LEU A 13 18.97 -12.20 -9.88
CA LEU A 13 18.87 -13.52 -9.25
C LEU A 13 17.40 -13.94 -9.18
N LEU A 14 16.98 -14.76 -10.15
CA LEU A 14 15.68 -15.46 -10.14
C LEU A 14 15.80 -16.67 -9.20
N LEU A 15 15.21 -16.60 -8.03
CA LEU A 15 14.99 -17.76 -7.16
C LEU A 15 13.58 -18.31 -7.42
N SER A 16 13.50 -19.36 -8.22
CA SER A 16 12.34 -20.22 -8.39
C SER A 16 12.19 -21.12 -7.15
N LEU A 17 11.15 -20.92 -6.36
CA LEU A 17 10.72 -21.86 -5.32
C LEU A 17 9.64 -22.79 -5.90
N SER A 18 10.04 -24.03 -6.17
CA SER A 18 9.13 -25.13 -6.49
C SER A 18 8.47 -25.63 -5.20
N ILE A 19 7.14 -25.65 -5.18
CA ILE A 19 6.32 -26.27 -4.15
C ILE A 19 5.93 -27.65 -4.67
N PRO A 20 6.18 -28.77 -3.95
CA PRO A 20 5.63 -30.05 -4.32
C PRO A 20 4.18 -30.16 -3.86
N ALA A 21 3.31 -30.56 -4.77
CA ALA A 21 1.96 -31.03 -4.52
C ALA A 21 2.00 -32.53 -4.19
N ALA A 22 1.32 -32.96 -3.14
CA ALA A 22 0.85 -34.31 -2.90
C ALA A 22 -0.16 -34.25 -1.74
N ALA A 23 -1.27 -34.96 -1.69
CA ALA A 23 -2.02 -35.84 -2.54
C ALA A 23 -3.36 -36.06 -1.83
N GLN A 24 -4.42 -35.98 -2.57
CA GLN A 24 -5.62 -36.83 -2.72
C GLN A 24 -6.06 -37.70 -1.52
N SER A 25 -7.24 -37.37 -1.06
CA SER A 25 -8.49 -38.12 -0.89
C SER A 25 -8.43 -39.67 -0.92
N GLN A 26 -9.15 -40.28 0.00
CA GLN A 26 -10.14 -41.31 -0.36
C GLN A 26 -11.17 -41.47 0.77
N SER A 27 -12.42 -41.43 0.37
CA SER A 27 -13.63 -41.80 1.09
C SER A 27 -13.81 -43.33 1.08
N LEU A 28 -14.58 -43.87 2.02
CA LEU A 28 -15.73 -44.80 1.84
C LEU A 28 -15.97 -45.67 3.08
N VAL A 29 -17.14 -45.56 3.60
CA VAL A 29 -18.30 -46.47 3.64
C VAL A 29 -18.46 -47.35 4.91
N ASP A 30 -19.58 -47.06 5.57
CA ASP A 30 -20.62 -47.82 6.24
C ASP A 30 -20.38 -49.18 6.93
N GLY A 31 -20.96 -49.26 8.13
CA GLY A 31 -21.78 -50.40 8.53
C GLY A 31 -21.65 -50.82 10.00
N PRO A 32 -22.74 -51.31 10.59
CA PRO A 32 -23.03 -51.08 12.02
C PRO A 32 -22.82 -52.31 12.94
N GLY A 33 -22.81 -52.08 14.25
CA GLY A 33 -22.90 -53.19 15.23
C GLY A 33 -22.51 -52.85 16.65
N ALA A 34 -23.46 -52.66 17.51
CA ALA A 34 -23.34 -52.61 18.98
C ALA A 34 -23.24 -54.01 19.59
N PRO A 35 -23.21 -54.25 20.90
CA PRO A 35 -23.06 -53.39 22.10
C PRO A 35 -22.12 -53.98 23.19
N PRO A 36 -22.30 -53.79 24.50
CA PRO A 36 -21.41 -53.00 25.37
C PRO A 36 -20.62 -53.88 26.38
N SER A 37 -19.60 -53.30 26.96
CA SER A 37 -19.08 -53.79 28.24
C SER A 37 -18.45 -52.67 29.07
N THR A 38 -19.02 -52.50 30.19
CA THR A 38 -18.65 -51.78 31.39
C THR A 38 -17.21 -52.06 31.86
N VAL A 39 -16.43 -50.99 32.10
CA VAL A 39 -15.42 -50.96 33.20
C VAL A 39 -15.21 -49.48 33.61
N ALA A 40 -15.10 -49.30 34.93
CA ALA A 40 -15.12 -48.07 35.70
C ALA A 40 -13.91 -47.12 35.52
N PRO A 41 -13.96 -45.92 36.13
CA PRO A 41 -13.22 -44.75 35.69
C PRO A 41 -11.82 -44.68 36.27
N HIS A 42 -10.83 -44.52 35.40
CA HIS A 42 -9.53 -43.99 35.79
C HIS A 42 -9.50 -42.49 35.50
N SER A 43 -9.35 -41.71 36.56
CA SER A 43 -9.08 -40.28 36.51
C SER A 43 -7.86 -39.98 35.66
N PRO A 44 -7.94 -39.05 34.71
CA PRO A 44 -6.75 -38.55 34.03
C PRO A 44 -5.96 -37.65 34.99
N GLN A 45 -4.76 -38.09 35.34
CA GLN A 45 -3.78 -37.19 35.97
C GLN A 45 -3.50 -36.04 35.01
N ALA A 46 -3.74 -34.83 35.50
CA ALA A 46 -3.35 -33.59 34.81
C ALA A 46 -1.83 -33.58 34.63
N GLN A 47 -1.38 -33.72 33.40
CA GLN A 47 -0.01 -33.40 33.04
C GLN A 47 0.21 -31.90 33.24
N PRO A 48 1.33 -31.48 33.83
CA PRO A 48 1.65 -30.05 33.91
C PRO A 48 1.78 -29.47 32.49
N PRO A 49 1.35 -28.21 32.27
CA PRO A 49 1.48 -27.60 30.96
C PRO A 49 2.94 -27.62 30.54
N SER A 50 3.21 -28.15 29.36
CA SER A 50 4.50 -28.03 28.69
C SER A 50 4.95 -26.57 28.73
N PRO A 51 6.20 -26.29 29.09
CA PRO A 51 6.70 -24.93 29.06
C PRO A 51 6.48 -24.38 27.63
N ALA A 52 5.83 -23.24 27.58
CA ALA A 52 5.65 -22.49 26.35
C ALA A 52 6.97 -22.50 25.57
N GLN A 53 6.95 -23.07 24.39
CA GLN A 53 8.10 -23.04 23.49
C GLN A 53 8.37 -21.57 23.24
N SER A 54 9.31 -20.99 23.99
CA SER A 54 9.99 -19.79 23.61
C SER A 54 10.47 -20.04 22.21
N SER A 55 9.89 -19.36 21.24
CA SER A 55 10.39 -19.34 19.87
C SER A 55 11.80 -18.78 19.94
N THR A 56 12.75 -19.69 20.14
CA THR A 56 14.17 -19.37 20.07
C THR A 56 14.37 -18.82 18.67
N ILE A 57 14.57 -17.52 18.57
CA ILE A 57 14.95 -16.85 17.33
C ILE A 57 16.23 -17.55 16.92
N VAL A 58 16.18 -18.36 15.86
CA VAL A 58 17.36 -18.93 15.23
C VAL A 58 18.07 -17.75 14.58
N VAL A 59 18.90 -17.08 15.34
CA VAL A 59 19.83 -16.06 14.85
C VAL A 59 20.76 -16.81 13.90
N ARG A 60 20.59 -16.60 12.60
CA ARG A 60 21.59 -17.04 11.64
C ARG A 60 22.85 -16.21 11.95
N PRO A 61 23.96 -16.84 12.31
CA PRO A 61 25.14 -16.13 12.83
C PRO A 61 25.88 -15.25 11.78
N ASP A 62 25.36 -15.25 10.55
CA ASP A 62 25.91 -14.59 9.37
C ASP A 62 25.18 -13.30 8.95
N LEU A 63 24.07 -12.93 9.62
CA LEU A 63 23.34 -11.70 9.29
C LEU A 63 23.88 -10.50 10.04
N THR A 64 24.11 -9.38 9.33
CA THR A 64 24.41 -8.09 9.96
C THR A 64 23.21 -7.56 10.74
N GLU A 65 23.42 -6.62 11.66
CA GLU A 65 22.35 -5.99 12.44
C GLU A 65 21.32 -5.28 11.52
N GLU A 66 21.80 -4.68 10.43
CA GLU A 66 20.91 -4.07 9.40
C GLU A 66 20.07 -5.12 8.68
N GLN A 67 20.69 -6.21 8.22
CA GLN A 67 19.96 -7.29 7.54
C GLN A 67 18.93 -7.94 8.46
N MET A 68 19.25 -8.06 9.76
CA MET A 68 18.30 -8.57 10.76
C MET A 68 17.12 -7.60 10.93
N ALA A 69 17.37 -6.30 11.00
CA ALA A 69 16.33 -5.28 11.10
C ALA A 69 15.43 -5.27 9.85
N ASP A 70 16.03 -5.39 8.65
CA ASP A 70 15.28 -5.49 7.38
C ASP A 70 14.42 -6.78 7.33
N LEU A 71 14.92 -7.89 7.87
CA LEU A 71 14.18 -9.14 8.00
C LEU A 71 12.96 -8.99 8.93
N TYR A 72 13.13 -8.34 10.08
CA TYR A 72 12.02 -8.03 10.98
C TYR A 72 10.97 -7.11 10.33
N MET A 73 11.40 -6.12 9.56
CA MET A 73 10.48 -5.30 8.76
C MET A 73 9.67 -6.12 7.76
N ALA A 74 10.33 -7.04 7.04
CA ALA A 74 9.67 -7.93 6.08
C ALA A 74 8.64 -8.87 6.75
N ARG A 75 8.91 -9.30 7.99
CA ARG A 75 8.00 -10.10 8.81
C ARG A 75 6.94 -9.31 9.54
N LYS A 76 6.93 -7.96 9.40
CA LYS A 76 6.06 -7.03 10.12
C LYS A 76 6.28 -7.04 11.65
N GLU A 77 7.42 -7.50 12.10
CA GLU A 77 7.89 -7.47 13.49
C GLU A 77 8.51 -6.08 13.76
N TYR A 78 7.65 -5.05 13.68
CA TYR A 78 8.08 -3.65 13.65
C TYR A 78 8.73 -3.18 14.94
N ARG A 79 8.40 -3.80 16.07
CA ARG A 79 8.97 -3.47 17.38
C ARG A 79 10.44 -3.89 17.43
N GLU A 80 10.73 -5.11 17.02
CA GLU A 80 12.07 -5.69 16.93
C GLU A 80 12.92 -4.90 15.92
N ALA A 81 12.37 -4.64 14.75
CA ALA A 81 13.02 -3.80 13.74
C ALA A 81 13.38 -2.42 14.28
N SER A 82 12.47 -1.76 15.01
CA SER A 82 12.72 -0.42 15.56
C SER A 82 13.83 -0.40 16.60
N GLN A 83 14.00 -1.47 17.40
CA GLN A 83 15.09 -1.58 18.36
C GLN A 83 16.45 -1.67 17.66
N LEU A 84 16.53 -2.47 16.59
CA LEU A 84 17.76 -2.63 15.81
C LEU A 84 18.11 -1.34 15.06
N TYR A 85 17.14 -0.74 14.34
CA TYR A 85 17.41 0.52 13.65
C TYR A 85 17.75 1.66 14.62
N LYS A 86 17.22 1.64 15.85
CA LYS A 86 17.60 2.61 16.87
C LYS A 86 19.07 2.47 17.23
N ARG A 87 19.55 1.23 17.46
CA ARG A 87 20.98 1.00 17.74
C ARG A 87 21.87 1.45 16.58
N LEU A 88 21.49 1.05 15.34
CA LEU A 88 22.20 1.46 14.13
C LEU A 88 22.25 3.00 13.97
N ALA A 89 21.14 3.69 14.24
CA ALA A 89 21.06 5.14 14.18
C ALA A 89 21.86 5.81 15.33
N ASP A 90 21.92 5.20 16.52
CA ASP A 90 22.71 5.70 17.64
C ASP A 90 24.22 5.53 17.37
N GLN A 91 24.63 4.42 16.75
CA GLN A 91 26.01 4.16 16.32
C GLN A 91 26.41 5.05 15.12
N ASN A 92 25.48 5.41 14.28
CA ASN A 92 25.69 6.18 13.05
C ASN A 92 24.75 7.39 12.98
N PRO A 93 24.91 8.41 13.85
CA PRO A 93 23.93 9.48 14.02
C PRO A 93 23.77 10.39 12.79
N GLN A 94 24.69 10.35 11.84
CA GLN A 94 24.67 11.09 10.58
C GLN A 94 24.17 10.23 9.40
N ASN A 95 23.72 9.01 9.64
CA ASN A 95 23.15 8.16 8.59
C ASN A 95 21.63 8.42 8.45
N ALA A 96 21.25 9.21 7.44
CA ALA A 96 19.85 9.55 7.16
C ALA A 96 18.99 8.31 6.83
N VAL A 97 19.59 7.26 6.25
CA VAL A 97 18.89 6.02 5.89
C VAL A 97 18.45 5.27 7.15
N TYR A 98 19.31 5.12 8.16
CA TYR A 98 18.93 4.45 9.41
C TYR A 98 17.85 5.23 10.17
N LEU A 99 17.93 6.56 10.17
CA LEU A 99 16.90 7.40 10.76
C LEU A 99 15.55 7.24 10.04
N ASN A 100 15.56 7.20 8.71
CA ASN A 100 14.34 6.98 7.93
C ASN A 100 13.77 5.57 8.17
N LYS A 101 14.60 4.51 8.16
CA LYS A 101 14.18 3.13 8.46
C LYS A 101 13.59 2.99 9.87
N LEU A 102 14.20 3.65 10.87
CA LEU A 102 13.64 3.74 12.22
C LEU A 102 12.29 4.46 12.22
N GLY A 103 12.19 5.58 11.50
CA GLY A 103 10.94 6.29 11.31
C GLY A 103 9.85 5.41 10.71
N ILE A 104 10.16 4.61 9.68
CA ILE A 104 9.22 3.68 9.05
C ILE A 104 8.74 2.63 10.06
N SER A 105 9.65 2.00 10.80
CA SER A 105 9.28 0.97 11.79
C SER A 105 8.39 1.52 12.90
N LEU A 106 8.63 2.75 13.36
CA LEU A 106 7.79 3.44 14.34
C LEU A 106 6.43 3.85 13.74
N HIS A 107 6.41 4.27 12.46
CA HIS A 107 5.18 4.60 11.76
C HIS A 107 4.26 3.39 11.65
N GLN A 108 4.80 2.23 11.32
CA GLN A 108 4.05 0.97 11.27
C GLN A 108 3.48 0.54 12.63
N GLN A 109 4.09 1.00 13.73
CA GLN A 109 3.59 0.84 15.10
C GLN A 109 2.57 1.94 15.50
N ALA A 110 2.11 2.76 14.57
CA ALA A 110 1.26 3.94 14.80
C ALA A 110 1.88 5.01 15.73
N ALA A 111 3.18 4.95 16.00
CA ALA A 111 3.92 5.94 16.79
C ALA A 111 4.26 7.19 15.95
N LEU A 112 3.20 7.88 15.46
CA LEU A 112 3.32 8.95 14.45
C LEU A 112 4.18 10.14 14.91
N GLY A 113 4.22 10.43 16.21
CA GLY A 113 5.03 11.53 16.77
C GLY A 113 6.52 11.25 16.70
N PRO A 114 6.98 10.14 17.29
CA PRO A 114 8.36 9.68 17.17
C PRO A 114 8.81 9.48 15.72
N ALA A 115 7.99 8.84 14.88
CA ALA A 115 8.31 8.62 13.46
C ALA A 115 8.60 9.94 12.74
N LEU A 116 7.74 10.95 12.91
CA LEU A 116 7.94 12.28 12.31
C LEU A 116 9.29 12.88 12.71
N LYS A 117 9.66 12.82 14.00
CA LYS A 117 10.95 13.36 14.48
C LYS A 117 12.15 12.70 13.79
N TYR A 118 12.10 11.39 13.55
CA TYR A 118 13.19 10.69 12.87
C TYR A 118 13.24 11.00 11.37
N TYR A 119 12.11 11.14 10.69
CA TYR A 119 12.07 11.60 9.31
C TYR A 119 12.61 13.04 9.17
N GLU A 120 12.20 13.95 10.05
CA GLU A 120 12.71 15.33 10.07
C GLU A 120 14.24 15.39 10.33
N ARG A 121 14.75 14.50 11.19
CA ARG A 121 16.21 14.38 11.38
C ARG A 121 16.89 13.83 10.12
N ALA A 122 16.30 12.83 9.45
CA ALA A 122 16.86 12.29 8.20
C ALA A 122 16.97 13.38 7.14
N VAL A 123 15.92 14.18 6.94
CA VAL A 123 15.91 15.31 5.99
C VAL A 123 16.88 16.42 6.39
N LYS A 124 17.06 16.65 7.70
CA LYS A 124 18.05 17.62 8.17
C LYS A 124 19.49 17.21 7.83
N ILE A 125 19.79 15.91 7.86
CA ILE A 125 21.10 15.34 7.51
C ILE A 125 21.27 15.28 5.99
N ASP A 126 20.24 14.78 5.29
CA ASP A 126 20.21 14.70 3.83
C ASP A 126 18.96 15.43 3.29
N PRO A 127 19.08 16.70 2.92
CA PRO A 127 17.99 17.47 2.33
C PRO A 127 17.49 16.95 0.97
N THR A 128 18.24 16.02 0.34
CA THR A 128 17.87 15.39 -0.94
C THR A 128 17.23 14.02 -0.78
N TYR A 129 16.87 13.64 0.45
CA TYR A 129 16.25 12.36 0.73
C TYR A 129 14.73 12.39 0.50
N ALA A 130 14.31 12.19 -0.76
CA ALA A 130 12.92 12.27 -1.19
C ALA A 130 11.98 11.32 -0.41
N ASP A 131 12.44 10.09 -0.08
CA ASP A 131 11.61 9.13 0.65
C ASP A 131 11.27 9.62 2.06
N ALA A 132 12.20 10.28 2.75
CA ALA A 132 11.94 10.85 4.07
C ALA A 132 10.93 12.02 4.00
N GLU A 133 11.04 12.89 2.99
CA GLU A 133 10.05 13.95 2.74
C GLU A 133 8.66 13.37 2.42
N ASN A 134 8.59 12.31 1.61
CA ASN A 134 7.34 11.59 1.36
C ASN A 134 6.73 11.02 2.64
N ASN A 135 7.55 10.44 3.50
CA ASN A 135 7.09 9.88 4.77
C ASN A 135 6.59 10.96 5.74
N ILE A 136 7.23 12.14 5.77
CA ILE A 136 6.74 13.33 6.48
C ILE A 136 5.35 13.72 5.95
N GLY A 137 5.19 13.76 4.62
CA GLY A 137 3.91 14.03 3.97
C GLY A 137 2.82 13.04 4.41
N THR A 138 3.15 11.75 4.46
CA THR A 138 2.23 10.70 4.88
C THR A 138 1.78 10.85 6.34
N ILE A 139 2.68 11.22 7.25
CA ILE A 139 2.32 11.53 8.64
C ILE A 139 1.36 12.73 8.71
N TYR A 140 1.64 13.81 7.96
CA TYR A 140 0.76 14.97 7.94
C TYR A 140 -0.60 14.65 7.33
N TYR A 141 -0.67 13.83 6.29
CA TYR A 141 -1.92 13.34 5.70
C TYR A 141 -2.76 12.58 6.73
N GLN A 142 -2.18 11.59 7.42
CA GLN A 142 -2.87 10.82 8.46
C GLN A 142 -3.38 11.70 9.61
N ARG A 143 -2.69 12.80 9.90
CA ARG A 143 -3.13 13.81 10.87
C ARG A 143 -4.12 14.83 10.30
N LYS A 144 -4.62 14.61 9.09
CA LYS A 144 -5.53 15.51 8.36
C LYS A 144 -4.98 16.92 8.17
N LYS A 145 -3.65 17.09 8.20
CA LYS A 145 -2.96 18.36 7.93
C LYS A 145 -2.57 18.42 6.45
N TYR A 146 -3.59 18.38 5.58
CA TYR A 146 -3.42 18.18 4.13
C TYR A 146 -2.52 19.23 3.47
N GLY A 147 -2.65 20.50 3.84
CA GLY A 147 -1.75 21.55 3.31
C GLY A 147 -0.28 21.34 3.66
N LYS A 148 0.05 20.73 4.84
CA LYS A 148 1.43 20.36 5.18
C LYS A 148 1.87 19.11 4.41
N ALA A 149 0.98 18.15 4.23
CA ALA A 149 1.24 16.95 3.43
C ALA A 149 1.57 17.33 1.96
N ILE A 150 0.77 18.21 1.36
CA ILE A 150 0.99 18.71 0.00
C ILE A 150 2.40 19.31 -0.14
N LYS A 151 2.80 20.20 0.79
CA LYS A 151 4.14 20.83 0.76
C LYS A 151 5.26 19.80 0.83
N ALA A 152 5.13 18.79 1.70
CA ALA A 152 6.13 17.73 1.85
C ALA A 152 6.21 16.85 0.59
N TYR A 153 5.07 16.44 0.01
CA TYR A 153 5.07 15.67 -1.24
C TYR A 153 5.62 16.47 -2.43
N GLN A 154 5.28 17.76 -2.54
CA GLN A 154 5.87 18.63 -3.57
C GLN A 154 7.39 18.73 -3.44
N LYS A 155 7.90 18.84 -2.20
CA LYS A 155 9.34 18.86 -1.96
C LYS A 155 9.97 17.52 -2.35
N ALA A 156 9.36 16.38 -2.01
CA ALA A 156 9.83 15.07 -2.45
C ALA A 156 9.88 14.95 -3.98
N ILE A 157 8.86 15.46 -4.69
CA ILE A 157 8.80 15.49 -6.16
C ILE A 157 9.89 16.39 -6.76
N THR A 158 10.19 17.53 -6.11
CA THR A 158 11.29 18.40 -6.57
C THR A 158 12.65 17.70 -6.51
N ILE A 159 12.82 16.79 -5.55
CA ILE A 159 14.05 15.98 -5.39
C ILE A 159 14.05 14.80 -6.37
N ARG A 160 12.92 14.10 -6.50
CA ARG A 160 12.74 12.93 -7.38
C ARG A 160 11.39 12.98 -8.09
N ASN A 161 11.41 13.30 -9.36
CA ASN A 161 10.20 13.46 -10.17
C ASN A 161 9.83 12.21 -11.00
N ASP A 162 10.58 11.12 -10.85
CA ASP A 162 10.41 9.85 -11.57
C ASP A 162 9.63 8.79 -10.78
N MET A 163 9.14 9.14 -9.58
CA MET A 163 8.44 8.20 -8.70
C MET A 163 6.91 8.40 -8.76
N PRO A 164 6.16 7.47 -9.36
CA PRO A 164 4.70 7.58 -9.48
C PRO A 164 3.97 7.65 -8.12
N VAL A 165 4.54 7.02 -7.07
CA VAL A 165 3.98 7.05 -5.72
C VAL A 165 3.91 8.46 -5.12
N LEU A 166 4.87 9.33 -5.42
CA LEU A 166 4.88 10.71 -4.90
C LEU A 166 3.72 11.52 -5.47
N TYR A 167 3.46 11.38 -6.76
CA TYR A 167 2.32 12.04 -7.42
C TYR A 167 0.98 11.46 -6.95
N SER A 168 0.90 10.16 -6.74
CA SER A 168 -0.30 9.53 -6.19
C SER A 168 -0.59 10.06 -4.78
N ASN A 169 0.39 10.09 -3.88
CA ASN A 169 0.23 10.61 -2.53
C ASN A 169 -0.14 12.10 -2.52
N LEU A 170 0.46 12.89 -3.42
CA LEU A 170 0.11 14.30 -3.62
C LEU A 170 -1.36 14.44 -4.08
N ALA A 171 -1.81 13.59 -5.00
CA ALA A 171 -3.18 13.59 -5.49
C ALA A 171 -4.19 13.29 -4.38
N TYR A 172 -3.93 12.30 -3.53
CA TYR A 172 -4.76 12.03 -2.36
C TYR A 172 -4.83 13.23 -1.41
N ALA A 173 -3.69 13.90 -1.17
CA ALA A 173 -3.65 15.06 -0.30
C ALA A 173 -4.41 16.25 -0.89
N TYR A 174 -4.31 16.48 -2.21
CA TYR A 174 -5.12 17.49 -2.90
C TYR A 174 -6.62 17.16 -2.87
N PHE A 175 -6.98 15.89 -3.05
CA PHE A 175 -8.37 15.46 -2.98
C PHE A 175 -8.99 15.79 -1.62
N GLU A 176 -8.32 15.41 -0.53
CA GLU A 176 -8.78 15.69 0.84
C GLU A 176 -8.81 17.19 1.16
N ASP A 177 -7.91 17.98 0.55
CA ASP A 177 -7.88 19.45 0.66
C ASP A 177 -8.89 20.14 -0.30
N LYS A 178 -9.77 19.35 -0.98
CA LYS A 178 -10.80 19.79 -1.93
C LYS A 178 -10.25 20.48 -3.19
N LYS A 179 -8.99 20.31 -3.49
CA LYS A 179 -8.30 20.82 -4.67
C LYS A 179 -8.38 19.81 -5.82
N PHE A 180 -9.58 19.58 -6.35
CA PHE A 180 -9.88 18.46 -7.22
C PHE A 180 -9.12 18.49 -8.56
N GLU A 181 -8.95 19.66 -9.17
CA GLU A 181 -8.21 19.78 -10.43
C GLU A 181 -6.73 19.43 -10.25
N GLN A 182 -6.13 19.86 -9.14
CA GLN A 182 -4.76 19.49 -8.80
C GLN A 182 -4.63 17.98 -8.50
N ALA A 183 -5.65 17.39 -7.88
CA ALA A 183 -5.70 15.94 -7.65
C ALA A 183 -5.72 15.17 -8.97
N ILE A 184 -6.58 15.55 -9.92
CA ILE A 184 -6.65 14.93 -11.25
C ILE A 184 -5.31 15.06 -11.98
N ALA A 185 -4.73 16.25 -12.02
CA ALA A 185 -3.43 16.47 -12.66
C ALA A 185 -2.33 15.60 -12.06
N SER A 186 -2.32 15.45 -10.72
CA SER A 186 -1.34 14.61 -10.02
C SER A 186 -1.59 13.12 -10.27
N PHE A 187 -2.83 12.63 -10.29
CA PHE A 187 -3.14 11.24 -10.67
C PHE A 187 -2.73 10.94 -12.10
N ARG A 188 -3.01 11.86 -13.04
CA ARG A 188 -2.58 11.70 -14.42
C ARG A 188 -1.06 11.60 -14.54
N GLN A 189 -0.31 12.40 -13.80
CA GLN A 189 1.15 12.31 -13.78
C GLN A 189 1.64 10.99 -13.20
N ALA A 190 1.00 10.51 -12.13
CA ALA A 190 1.30 9.19 -11.55
C ALA A 190 1.07 8.06 -12.56
N LEU A 191 -0.06 8.11 -13.30
CA LEU A 191 -0.42 7.13 -14.32
C LEU A 191 0.46 7.21 -15.57
N ALA A 192 0.95 8.40 -15.93
CA ALA A 192 1.91 8.56 -17.03
C ALA A 192 3.26 7.89 -16.71
N LEU A 193 3.67 7.90 -15.44
CA LEU A 193 4.89 7.22 -14.97
C LEU A 193 4.69 5.71 -14.77
N ASP A 194 3.52 5.30 -14.29
CA ASP A 194 3.18 3.90 -14.06
C ASP A 194 1.68 3.66 -14.29
N PRO A 195 1.28 3.20 -15.49
CA PRO A 195 -0.12 2.93 -15.83
C PRO A 195 -0.77 1.86 -14.95
N GLN A 196 0.01 1.01 -14.30
CA GLN A 196 -0.47 -0.09 -13.44
C GLN A 196 -0.36 0.22 -11.95
N LEU A 197 -0.06 1.46 -11.57
CA LEU A 197 0.18 1.86 -10.18
C LEU A 197 -0.92 1.41 -9.22
N PHE A 198 -2.19 1.52 -9.61
CA PHE A 198 -3.35 1.19 -8.78
C PHE A 198 -3.77 -0.29 -8.86
N GLU A 199 -3.11 -1.10 -9.70
CA GLU A 199 -3.38 -2.54 -9.83
C GLU A 199 -2.56 -3.37 -8.84
N ARG A 200 -1.38 -2.88 -8.50
CA ARG A 200 -0.45 -3.57 -7.62
C ARG A 200 -0.82 -3.32 -6.16
N SER A 201 -1.63 -4.21 -5.60
CA SER A 201 -1.85 -4.24 -4.15
C SER A 201 -0.52 -4.50 -3.42
N GLY A 202 -0.02 -3.54 -2.67
CA GLY A 202 1.18 -3.68 -1.84
C GLY A 202 2.48 -3.25 -2.51
N SER A 203 2.51 -2.05 -3.07
CA SER A 203 3.74 -1.45 -3.61
C SER A 203 4.89 -1.52 -2.60
N ARG A 204 5.98 -2.20 -2.99
CA ARG A 204 7.21 -2.34 -2.20
C ARG A 204 8.04 -1.06 -2.11
N ASN A 205 7.75 -0.07 -2.94
CA ASN A 205 8.52 1.17 -3.07
C ASN A 205 7.71 2.41 -2.67
N GLY A 206 7.61 2.64 -1.38
CA GLY A 206 6.96 3.81 -0.82
C GLY A 206 5.54 3.54 -0.32
N SER A 207 5.06 4.37 0.60
CA SER A 207 3.72 4.26 1.16
C SER A 207 2.72 4.91 0.22
N ILE A 208 1.97 4.10 -0.53
CA ILE A 208 0.79 4.58 -1.25
C ILE A 208 -0.36 4.69 -0.25
N LEU A 209 -0.98 5.86 -0.19
CA LEU A 209 -2.23 6.04 0.53
C LEU A 209 -3.30 5.18 -0.16
N GLN A 210 -4.07 4.45 0.63
CA GLN A 210 -5.11 3.56 0.11
C GLN A 210 -6.43 4.33 -0.03
N ASP A 211 -7.23 3.97 -1.03
CA ASP A 211 -8.57 4.50 -1.25
C ASP A 211 -9.51 4.38 -0.03
N ARG A 212 -9.24 3.41 0.86
CA ARG A 212 -9.97 3.25 2.13
C ARG A 212 -9.84 4.43 3.10
N THR A 213 -8.80 5.26 2.93
CA THR A 213 -8.56 6.43 3.79
C THR A 213 -9.30 7.67 3.34
N VAL A 214 -9.96 7.62 2.19
CA VAL A 214 -10.66 8.74 1.56
C VAL A 214 -12.07 8.89 2.12
N GLY A 215 -12.46 10.11 2.50
CA GLY A 215 -13.74 10.39 3.12
C GLY A 215 -14.94 10.30 2.16
N ASP A 216 -14.78 10.75 0.91
CA ASP A 216 -15.80 10.67 -0.15
C ASP A 216 -15.32 9.75 -1.27
N ARG A 217 -15.54 8.45 -1.10
CA ARG A 217 -15.07 7.44 -2.05
C ARG A 217 -15.76 7.51 -3.40
N GLY A 218 -17.04 7.84 -3.43
CA GLY A 218 -17.79 7.96 -4.68
C GLY A 218 -17.19 9.03 -5.58
N LYS A 219 -16.97 10.23 -5.04
CA LYS A 219 -16.30 11.32 -5.75
C LYS A 219 -14.85 10.98 -6.10
N PHE A 220 -14.14 10.35 -5.18
CA PHE A 220 -12.77 9.91 -5.41
C PHE A 220 -12.66 8.98 -6.62
N TYR A 221 -13.50 7.94 -6.69
CA TYR A 221 -13.52 7.02 -7.82
C TYR A 221 -13.93 7.70 -9.12
N PHE A 222 -14.84 8.67 -9.07
CA PHE A 222 -15.18 9.48 -10.23
C PHE A 222 -13.99 10.28 -10.76
N LEU A 223 -13.24 10.96 -9.89
CA LEU A 223 -12.04 11.71 -10.32
C LEU A 223 -10.94 10.78 -10.85
N LEU A 224 -10.81 9.59 -10.28
CA LEU A 224 -9.86 8.61 -10.78
C LEU A 224 -10.30 8.07 -12.15
N ALA A 225 -11.59 7.82 -12.36
CA ALA A 225 -12.14 7.46 -13.67
C ALA A 225 -11.89 8.55 -14.72
N LYS A 226 -12.06 9.83 -14.35
CA LYS A 226 -11.73 10.98 -15.18
C LYS A 226 -10.26 10.98 -15.58
N SER A 227 -9.35 10.75 -14.64
CA SER A 227 -7.92 10.67 -14.91
C SER A 227 -7.56 9.54 -15.88
N PHE A 228 -8.24 8.39 -15.79
CA PHE A 228 -8.06 7.27 -16.71
C PHE A 228 -8.67 7.55 -18.09
N ALA A 229 -9.81 8.24 -18.17
CA ALA A 229 -10.40 8.66 -19.43
C ALA A 229 -9.46 9.62 -20.20
N GLU A 230 -8.88 10.61 -19.51
CA GLU A 230 -7.88 11.52 -20.07
C GLU A 230 -6.59 10.81 -20.49
N ALA A 231 -6.21 9.72 -19.82
CA ALA A 231 -5.08 8.88 -20.17
C ALA A 231 -5.40 7.87 -21.31
N GLY A 232 -6.64 7.85 -21.82
CA GLY A 232 -7.08 6.94 -22.88
C GLY A 232 -7.26 5.48 -22.42
N ASN A 233 -7.31 5.22 -21.12
CA ASN A 233 -7.48 3.88 -20.55
C ASN A 233 -8.96 3.59 -20.24
N LEU A 234 -9.71 3.13 -21.26
CA LEU A 234 -11.14 2.86 -21.16
C LEU A 234 -11.46 1.80 -20.10
N ASP A 235 -10.74 0.69 -20.07
CA ASP A 235 -11.01 -0.41 -19.14
C ASP A 235 -10.97 0.05 -17.69
N ARG A 236 -9.96 0.85 -17.36
CA ARG A 236 -9.82 1.41 -16.01
C ARG A 236 -10.87 2.48 -15.72
N CYS A 237 -11.16 3.33 -16.70
CA CYS A 237 -12.25 4.29 -16.59
C CYS A 237 -13.56 3.59 -16.22
N LEU A 238 -13.93 2.50 -16.92
CA LEU A 238 -15.14 1.71 -16.63
C LEU A 238 -15.14 1.12 -15.22
N ILE A 239 -14.03 0.55 -14.78
CA ILE A 239 -13.91 -0.01 -13.42
C ILE A 239 -14.19 1.07 -12.36
N TYR A 240 -13.59 2.25 -12.50
CA TYR A 240 -13.73 3.31 -11.51
C TYR A 240 -15.07 4.04 -11.61
N LEU A 241 -15.70 4.12 -12.78
CA LEU A 241 -17.08 4.60 -12.91
C LEU A 241 -18.07 3.66 -12.22
N ARG A 242 -17.92 2.33 -12.37
CA ARG A 242 -18.74 1.35 -11.63
C ARG A 242 -18.56 1.51 -10.13
N LYS A 243 -17.32 1.61 -9.63
CA LYS A 243 -17.05 1.87 -8.22
C LYS A 243 -17.69 3.17 -7.73
N ALA A 244 -17.62 4.24 -8.52
CA ALA A 244 -18.27 5.51 -8.17
C ALA A 244 -19.80 5.36 -8.06
N LYS A 245 -20.42 4.62 -9.00
CA LYS A 245 -21.86 4.29 -8.98
C LYS A 245 -22.22 3.46 -7.74
N ASP A 246 -21.41 2.46 -7.41
CA ASP A 246 -21.65 1.56 -6.28
C ASP A 246 -21.53 2.28 -4.93
N GLU A 247 -20.64 3.28 -4.84
CA GLU A 247 -20.53 4.18 -3.67
C GLU A 247 -21.61 5.29 -3.66
N GLY A 248 -22.54 5.27 -4.61
CA GLY A 248 -23.67 6.20 -4.65
C GLY A 248 -23.32 7.62 -5.09
N TYR A 249 -22.30 7.81 -5.93
CA TYR A 249 -21.96 9.13 -6.46
C TYR A 249 -23.09 9.70 -7.31
N LYS A 250 -23.69 10.80 -6.83
CA LYS A 250 -24.93 11.37 -7.39
C LYS A 250 -24.74 12.11 -8.71
N GLU A 251 -23.53 12.68 -8.92
CA GLU A 251 -23.23 13.51 -10.09
C GLU A 251 -22.70 12.70 -11.28
N LEU A 252 -22.92 11.39 -11.31
CA LEU A 252 -22.36 10.51 -12.34
C LEU A 252 -22.84 10.93 -13.77
N ALA A 253 -24.05 11.45 -13.89
CA ALA A 253 -24.59 11.94 -15.16
C ALA A 253 -23.81 13.12 -15.75
N ALA A 254 -23.03 13.84 -14.92
CA ALA A 254 -22.21 14.97 -15.37
C ALA A 254 -21.14 14.56 -16.40
N ILE A 255 -20.78 13.28 -16.49
CA ILE A 255 -19.82 12.79 -17.50
C ILE A 255 -20.26 13.09 -18.94
N LYS A 256 -21.57 13.21 -19.20
CA LYS A 256 -22.11 13.53 -20.53
C LYS A 256 -21.64 14.89 -21.03
N MET A 257 -21.36 15.82 -20.13
CA MET A 257 -20.94 17.18 -20.43
C MET A 257 -19.46 17.44 -20.09
N ASP A 258 -18.76 16.47 -19.48
CA ASP A 258 -17.37 16.61 -19.08
C ASP A 258 -16.45 16.27 -20.26
N PRO A 259 -15.62 17.24 -20.75
CA PRO A 259 -14.73 17.04 -21.89
C PRO A 259 -13.74 15.88 -21.70
N SER A 260 -13.37 15.57 -20.48
CA SER A 260 -12.44 14.47 -20.18
C SER A 260 -12.97 13.10 -20.61
N PHE A 261 -14.29 12.95 -20.72
CA PHE A 261 -14.92 11.70 -21.18
C PHE A 261 -15.31 11.73 -22.65
N ALA A 262 -15.02 12.80 -23.39
CA ALA A 262 -15.47 12.96 -24.78
C ALA A 262 -15.06 11.81 -25.70
N ALA A 263 -13.88 11.25 -25.50
CA ALA A 263 -13.37 10.12 -26.30
C ALA A 263 -14.07 8.79 -25.99
N VAL A 264 -14.62 8.64 -24.78
CA VAL A 264 -15.14 7.36 -24.27
C VAL A 264 -16.65 7.36 -24.03
N ILE A 265 -17.29 8.54 -24.02
CA ILE A 265 -18.71 8.69 -23.65
C ILE A 265 -19.68 7.87 -24.53
N LYS A 266 -19.31 7.61 -25.80
CA LYS A 266 -20.16 6.82 -26.73
C LYS A 266 -20.01 5.31 -26.56
N ASP A 267 -19.11 4.85 -25.70
CA ASP A 267 -18.92 3.44 -25.44
C ASP A 267 -20.18 2.83 -24.80
N PRO A 268 -20.71 1.68 -25.31
CA PRO A 268 -21.91 1.06 -24.80
C PRO A 268 -21.85 0.72 -23.29
N ALA A 269 -20.66 0.31 -22.79
CA ALA A 269 -20.49 -0.02 -21.38
C ALA A 269 -20.57 1.24 -20.47
N ILE A 270 -20.17 2.41 -20.98
CA ILE A 270 -20.38 3.68 -20.26
C ILE A 270 -21.87 4.03 -20.24
N GLN A 271 -22.58 3.87 -21.36
CA GLN A 271 -24.02 4.12 -21.40
C GLN A 271 -24.81 3.21 -20.45
N GLU A 272 -24.40 1.94 -20.31
CA GLU A 272 -24.94 0.98 -19.34
C GLU A 272 -24.72 1.46 -17.89
N ILE A 273 -23.50 1.94 -17.57
CA ILE A 273 -23.22 2.49 -16.24
C ILE A 273 -24.10 3.70 -15.92
N LEU A 274 -24.38 4.54 -16.93
CA LEU A 274 -25.21 5.76 -16.78
C LEU A 274 -26.71 5.46 -16.73
N ALA A 275 -27.14 4.27 -17.11
CA ALA A 275 -28.54 3.89 -17.02
C ALA A 275 -29.01 3.90 -15.55
N PRO A 276 -30.23 4.38 -15.27
CA PRO A 276 -30.81 4.33 -13.92
C PRO A 276 -30.88 2.87 -13.45
N ARG A 277 -30.68 2.64 -12.16
CA ARG A 277 -30.94 1.31 -11.58
C ARG A 277 -32.44 1.04 -11.60
N PRO A 278 -32.88 -0.24 -11.70
CA PRO A 278 -34.27 -0.57 -11.62
C PRO A 278 -34.95 -0.04 -10.35
N GLU A 279 -34.22 0.03 -9.25
CA GLU A 279 -34.67 0.54 -7.96
C GLU A 279 -34.78 2.08 -7.90
N ASP A 280 -34.11 2.80 -8.82
CA ASP A 280 -34.16 4.27 -8.93
C ASP A 280 -35.37 4.74 -9.77
N THR A 281 -36.14 3.80 -10.38
CA THR A 281 -37.31 4.12 -11.17
C THR A 281 -38.53 4.15 -10.24
N PRO A 282 -39.28 5.29 -10.15
CA PRO A 282 -40.49 5.34 -9.34
C PRO A 282 -41.44 4.22 -9.78
N GLN A 283 -41.84 3.36 -8.86
CA GLN A 283 -42.94 2.43 -9.11
C GLN A 283 -44.23 3.28 -9.27
N ILE A 284 -44.76 3.30 -10.49
CA ILE A 284 -46.01 3.99 -10.86
C ILE A 284 -47.16 3.21 -10.27
#